data_e0c904dae9e6099f6ae57ffdebfee2db
#
_entry.id   e0c904dae9e6099f6ae57ffdebfee2db
#
_cell.length_a   1.000
_cell.length_b   1.000
_cell.length_c   1.000
_cell.angle_alpha   90.00
_cell.angle_beta   90.00
_cell.angle_gamma   90.00
#
_symmetry.space_group_name_H-M   'P 1'
#
loop_
_entity.id
_entity.type
_entity.pdbx_description
1 polymer ?
#
loop_
_entity_poly.entity_id
_entity_poly.type
_entity_poly.pdbx_seq_one_letter_code
_entity_poly.pdbx_strand_id
1 'polypeptide(L)'
;MSSDRDFSPMLYDVMRELATQLGGRYVEWMDEATSSAAEEHWRAEQFRVMREVRAVDPDSRRAIEAHTEKLRAELAAMPRYAPVLA
;
A
#
# COMPACT_ATOMS: atom_id res chain seq x y z
N MET A 1 -23.16 -15.06 -17.63
CA MET A 1 -21.80 -15.52 -17.37
C MET A 1 -21.02 -14.42 -16.67
N SER A 2 -20.55 -14.68 -15.49
CA SER A 2 -19.76 -13.67 -14.76
C SER A 2 -18.32 -13.69 -15.22
N SER A 3 -17.73 -12.53 -15.33
CA SER A 3 -16.32 -12.36 -15.63
C SER A 3 -15.65 -11.64 -14.45
N ASP A 4 -14.33 -11.49 -14.49
CA ASP A 4 -13.61 -10.72 -13.48
C ASP A 4 -14.10 -9.26 -13.41
N ARG A 5 -14.79 -8.81 -14.44
CA ARG A 5 -15.33 -7.43 -14.49
C ARG A 5 -16.67 -7.28 -13.79
N ASP A 6 -17.37 -8.40 -13.53
CA ASP A 6 -18.72 -8.39 -12.94
C ASP A 6 -18.65 -8.50 -11.43
N PHE A 7 -17.84 -7.66 -10.79
CA PHE A 7 -17.71 -7.62 -9.35
C PHE A 7 -17.98 -6.22 -8.82
N SER A 8 -18.20 -6.14 -7.51
CA SER A 8 -18.50 -4.85 -6.87
C SER A 8 -17.34 -3.87 -7.01
N PRO A 9 -17.60 -2.63 -7.44
CA PRO A 9 -16.58 -1.59 -7.46
C PRO A 9 -15.94 -1.34 -6.10
N MET A 10 -16.62 -1.72 -5.02
CA MET A 10 -16.08 -1.58 -3.67
C MET A 10 -14.81 -2.36 -3.44
N LEU A 11 -14.59 -3.46 -4.16
CA LEU A 11 -13.34 -4.23 -4.04
C LEU A 11 -12.13 -3.37 -4.38
N TYR A 12 -12.23 -2.61 -5.46
CA TYR A 12 -11.17 -1.70 -5.89
C TYR A 12 -11.01 -0.55 -4.89
N ASP A 13 -12.12 0.00 -4.41
CA ASP A 13 -12.09 1.09 -3.44
C ASP A 13 -11.45 0.67 -2.12
N VAL A 14 -11.74 -0.54 -1.65
CA VAL A 14 -11.12 -1.08 -0.42
C VAL A 14 -9.60 -1.20 -0.60
N MET A 15 -9.17 -1.70 -1.74
CA MET A 15 -7.74 -1.80 -2.04
C MET A 15 -7.08 -0.41 -2.02
N ARG A 16 -7.69 0.57 -2.67
CA ARG A 16 -7.16 1.93 -2.71
C ARG A 16 -7.10 2.55 -1.33
N GLU A 17 -8.12 2.32 -0.50
CA GLU A 17 -8.15 2.82 0.86
C GLU A 17 -7.01 2.24 1.70
N LEU A 18 -6.76 0.95 1.57
CA LEU A 18 -5.64 0.30 2.25
C LEU A 18 -4.30 0.85 1.79
N ALA A 19 -4.16 1.10 0.48
CA ALA A 19 -2.94 1.71 -0.05
C ALA A 19 -2.74 3.12 0.50
N THR A 20 -3.82 3.88 0.64
CA THR A 20 -3.77 5.22 1.23
C THR A 20 -3.33 5.17 2.69
N GLN A 21 -3.89 4.23 3.46
CA GLN A 21 -3.50 4.05 4.86
C GLN A 21 -2.04 3.67 5.00
N LEU A 22 -1.59 2.72 4.19
CA LEU A 22 -0.20 2.26 4.22
C LEU A 22 0.75 3.38 3.81
N GLY A 23 0.44 4.09 2.73
CA GLY A 23 1.23 5.24 2.29
C GLY A 23 1.31 6.31 3.35
N GLY A 24 0.20 6.57 4.05
CA GLY A 24 0.16 7.53 5.16
C GLY A 24 1.07 7.15 6.31
N ARG A 25 1.19 5.85 6.61
CA ARG A 25 2.12 5.38 7.64
C ARG A 25 3.57 5.65 7.24
N TYR A 26 3.90 5.41 5.98
CA TYR A 26 5.26 5.71 5.49
C TYR A 26 5.54 7.21 5.50
N VAL A 27 4.55 8.04 5.21
CA VAL A 27 4.71 9.51 5.31
C VAL A 27 4.98 9.92 6.75
N GLU A 28 4.28 9.34 7.73
CA GLU A 28 4.55 9.60 9.14
C GLU A 28 6.00 9.26 9.50
N TRP A 29 6.48 8.12 9.06
CA TRP A 29 7.85 7.69 9.33
C TRP A 29 8.86 8.60 8.63
N MET A 30 8.53 9.06 7.42
CA MET A 30 9.37 10.02 6.70
C MET A 30 9.48 11.33 7.48
N ASP A 31 8.35 11.83 7.98
CA ASP A 31 8.31 13.11 8.72
C ASP A 31 9.04 13.02 10.05
N GLU A 32 9.06 11.83 10.67
CA GLU A 32 9.76 11.60 11.95
C GLU A 32 11.21 11.22 11.78
N ALA A 33 11.69 11.04 10.54
CA ALA A 33 13.05 10.62 10.27
C ALA A 33 14.05 11.67 10.73
N THR A 34 15.14 11.21 11.34
CA THR A 34 16.19 12.09 11.87
C THR A 34 17.42 12.14 10.97
N SER A 35 17.38 11.47 9.84
CA SER A 35 18.45 11.52 8.84
C SER A 35 17.86 11.59 7.45
N SER A 36 18.61 12.19 6.52
CA SER A 36 18.16 12.25 5.12
C SER A 36 18.10 10.87 4.49
N ALA A 37 18.96 9.94 4.89
CA ALA A 37 18.91 8.57 4.38
C ALA A 37 17.63 7.86 4.79
N ALA A 38 17.20 8.01 6.05
CA ALA A 38 15.96 7.43 6.53
C ALA A 38 14.75 8.08 5.84
N GLU A 39 14.76 9.40 5.71
CA GLU A 39 13.70 10.13 5.02
C GLU A 39 13.53 9.64 3.58
N GLU A 40 14.63 9.51 2.85
CA GLU A 40 14.61 9.01 1.47
C GLU A 40 14.10 7.58 1.39
N HIS A 41 14.49 6.73 2.34
CA HIS A 41 14.04 5.34 2.38
C HIS A 41 12.52 5.27 2.50
N TRP A 42 11.93 6.01 3.45
CA TRP A 42 10.48 5.96 3.66
C TRP A 42 9.72 6.65 2.52
N ARG A 43 10.30 7.69 1.93
CA ARG A 43 9.73 8.30 0.72
C ARG A 43 9.66 7.29 -0.42
N ALA A 44 10.72 6.53 -0.62
CA ALA A 44 10.76 5.50 -1.66
C ALA A 44 9.72 4.41 -1.41
N GLU A 45 9.50 4.03 -0.14
CA GLU A 45 8.48 3.06 0.22
C GLU A 45 7.07 3.58 -0.06
N GLN A 46 6.82 4.85 0.23
CA GLN A 46 5.53 5.46 -0.08
C GLN A 46 5.27 5.45 -1.59
N PHE A 47 6.27 5.80 -2.38
CA PHE A 47 6.14 5.74 -3.84
C PHE A 47 5.95 4.31 -4.35
N ARG A 48 6.62 3.34 -3.74
CA ARG A 48 6.44 1.93 -4.09
C ARG A 48 4.99 1.49 -3.89
N VAL A 49 4.38 1.84 -2.75
CA VAL A 49 2.99 1.50 -2.46
C VAL A 49 2.07 2.07 -3.54
N MET A 50 2.25 3.34 -3.89
CA MET A 50 1.42 3.99 -4.91
C MET A 50 1.62 3.38 -6.29
N ARG A 51 2.86 3.07 -6.64
CA ARG A 51 3.17 2.45 -7.93
C ARG A 51 2.55 1.06 -8.06
N GLU A 52 2.65 0.27 -7.00
CA GLU A 52 2.12 -1.10 -7.01
C GLU A 52 0.60 -1.12 -7.12
N VAL A 53 -0.09 -0.23 -6.41
CA VAL A 53 -1.56 -0.19 -6.50
C VAL A 53 -2.02 0.26 -7.88
N ARG A 54 -1.30 1.18 -8.53
CA ARG A 54 -1.61 1.61 -9.89
C ARG A 54 -1.38 0.52 -10.93
N ALA A 55 -0.49 -0.41 -10.64
CA ALA A 55 -0.18 -1.51 -11.55
C ALA A 55 -1.21 -2.63 -11.49
N VAL A 56 -2.11 -2.64 -10.51
CA VAL A 56 -3.16 -3.66 -10.41
C VAL A 56 -4.19 -3.43 -11.50
N ASP A 57 -4.50 -4.50 -12.25
CA ASP A 57 -5.52 -4.45 -13.28
C ASP A 57 -6.89 -4.21 -12.62
N PRO A 58 -7.55 -3.06 -12.90
CA PRO A 58 -8.84 -2.75 -12.27
C PRO A 58 -9.98 -3.66 -12.75
N ASP A 59 -9.78 -4.38 -13.84
CA ASP A 59 -10.76 -5.31 -14.37
C ASP A 59 -10.54 -6.74 -13.87
N SER A 60 -9.51 -6.99 -13.09
CA SER A 60 -9.20 -8.32 -12.56
C SER A 60 -9.54 -8.42 -11.09
N ARG A 61 -10.64 -9.09 -10.77
CA ARG A 61 -11.02 -9.36 -9.40
C ARG A 61 -9.92 -10.07 -8.63
N ARG A 62 -9.33 -11.09 -9.25
CA ARG A 62 -8.25 -11.86 -8.63
C ARG A 62 -7.06 -11.00 -8.27
N ALA A 63 -6.65 -10.12 -9.19
CA ALA A 63 -5.52 -9.23 -8.95
C ALA A 63 -5.82 -8.24 -7.82
N ILE A 64 -7.03 -7.68 -7.79
CA ILE A 64 -7.44 -6.74 -6.74
C ILE A 64 -7.45 -7.44 -5.38
N GLU A 65 -8.05 -8.62 -5.29
CA GLU A 65 -8.12 -9.37 -4.03
C GLU A 65 -6.73 -9.75 -3.52
N ALA A 66 -5.87 -10.22 -4.42
CA ALA A 66 -4.50 -10.59 -4.06
C ALA A 66 -3.71 -9.39 -3.53
N HIS A 67 -3.83 -8.26 -4.21
CA HIS A 67 -3.12 -7.06 -3.78
C HIS A 67 -3.68 -6.49 -2.47
N THR A 68 -4.99 -6.57 -2.29
CA THR A 68 -5.65 -6.17 -1.04
C THR A 68 -5.09 -6.96 0.14
N GLU A 69 -4.95 -8.27 0.00
CA GLU A 69 -4.38 -9.12 1.05
C GLU A 69 -2.92 -8.77 1.33
N LYS A 70 -2.16 -8.46 0.29
CA LYS A 70 -0.77 -8.03 0.44
C LYS A 70 -0.69 -6.73 1.24
N LEU A 71 -1.56 -5.77 0.94
CA LEU A 71 -1.60 -4.49 1.66
C LEU A 71 -1.99 -4.70 3.13
N ARG A 72 -2.98 -5.55 3.40
CA ARG A 72 -3.38 -5.86 4.77
C ARG A 72 -2.23 -6.47 5.56
N ALA A 73 -1.52 -7.41 4.95
CA ALA A 73 -0.40 -8.06 5.61
C ALA A 73 0.71 -7.07 5.93
N GLU A 74 1.01 -6.18 5.00
CA GLU A 74 2.04 -5.17 5.21
C GLU A 74 1.65 -4.20 6.33
N LEU A 75 0.39 -3.72 6.32
CA LEU A 75 -0.12 -2.85 7.39
C LEU A 75 -0.07 -3.55 8.75
N ALA A 76 -0.50 -4.80 8.80
CA ALA A 76 -0.54 -5.57 10.05
C ALA A 76 0.86 -5.82 10.62
N ALA A 77 1.87 -5.89 9.76
CA ALA A 77 3.25 -6.12 10.17
C ALA A 77 3.97 -4.84 10.60
N MET A 78 3.39 -3.67 10.36
CA MET A 78 4.06 -2.40 10.68
C MET A 78 4.10 -2.17 12.19
N PRO A 79 5.28 -1.90 12.75
CA PRO A 79 5.36 -1.44 14.14
C PRO A 79 4.83 -0.03 14.26
N ARG A 80 4.59 0.39 15.51
CA ARG A 80 4.09 1.74 15.78
C ARG A 80 5.07 2.83 15.33
N TYR A 81 6.35 2.57 15.54
CA TYR A 81 7.42 3.50 15.17
C TYR A 81 8.28 2.88 14.07
N ALA A 82 8.89 3.75 13.27
CA ALA A 82 9.74 3.29 12.18
C ALA A 82 10.91 2.46 12.73
N PRO A 83 11.23 1.32 12.05
CA PRO A 83 12.42 0.55 12.41
C PRO A 83 13.68 1.39 12.22
N VAL A 84 14.69 1.09 13.02
CA VAL A 84 16.02 1.69 12.84
C VAL A 84 16.63 1.08 11.59
N LEU A 85 17.06 1.93 10.68
CA LEU A 85 17.71 1.48 9.45
C LEU A 85 19.21 1.29 9.71
N ALA A 86 19.71 0.14 9.29
CA ALA A 86 21.13 -0.17 9.42
C ALA A 86 21.97 0.52 8.36
#